data_703a29318dc1970206d139c6f774bde1
#
_entry.id   703a29318dc1970206d139c6f774bde1
#
_cell.length_a   1.000
_cell.length_b   1.000
_cell.length_c   1.000
_cell.angle_alpha   90.00
_cell.angle_beta   90.00
_cell.angle_gamma   90.00
#
_symmetry.space_group_name_H-M   'P 1'
#
loop_
_entity.id
_entity.type
_entity.pdbx_description
1 polymer ?
#
loop_
_entity_poly.entity_id
_entity_poly.type
_entity_poly.pdbx_seq_one_letter_code
_entity_poly.pdbx_strand_id
1 'polypeptide(L)'
;MASLNWQSIPREQMNPKVARQAFHTAQMTIARIELSQGVTVPEHQHVNEQVSLVESGKLKFVLAGVERIVGPGDIVEIAPNVPHWVEAIEDSVAMDLFTP
;
A
#
# COMPACT_ATOMS: atom_id res chain seq x y z
N MET A 1 2.68 -26.48 -0.62
CA MET A 1 3.01 -25.16 -1.17
C MET A 1 1.87 -24.68 -2.06
N ALA A 2 1.52 -23.41 -1.96
CA ALA A 2 0.60 -22.78 -2.89
C ALA A 2 1.39 -21.82 -3.80
N SER A 3 1.01 -21.75 -5.06
CA SER A 3 1.61 -20.83 -6.02
C SER A 3 0.48 -20.11 -6.73
N LEU A 4 0.48 -18.79 -6.62
CA LEU A 4 -0.59 -17.94 -7.15
C LEU A 4 0.00 -16.86 -8.06
N ASN A 5 -0.88 -16.28 -8.85
CA ASN A 5 -0.55 -15.16 -9.72
C ASN A 5 -1.54 -14.04 -9.46
N TRP A 6 -1.10 -12.79 -9.51
CA TRP A 6 -2.00 -11.66 -9.30
C TRP A 6 -3.23 -11.70 -10.22
N GLN A 7 -3.06 -12.25 -11.44
CA GLN A 7 -4.18 -12.38 -12.37
C GLN A 7 -5.30 -13.30 -11.87
N SER A 8 -4.99 -14.22 -10.94
CA SER A 8 -5.97 -15.12 -10.35
C SER A 8 -6.64 -14.55 -9.09
N ILE A 9 -6.19 -13.40 -8.62
CA ILE A 9 -6.73 -12.75 -7.42
C ILE A 9 -7.67 -11.63 -7.87
N PRO A 10 -8.95 -11.65 -7.43
CA PRO A 10 -9.92 -10.64 -7.84
C PRO A 10 -9.45 -9.22 -7.53
N ARG A 11 -9.57 -8.35 -8.51
CA ARG A 11 -9.28 -6.93 -8.36
C ARG A 11 -10.53 -6.23 -7.84
N GLU A 12 -10.42 -5.61 -6.69
CA GLU A 12 -11.52 -4.90 -6.03
C GLU A 12 -11.37 -3.40 -6.26
N GLN A 13 -12.36 -2.80 -6.89
CA GLN A 13 -12.40 -1.36 -7.08
C GLN A 13 -12.93 -0.72 -5.80
N MET A 14 -12.05 -0.12 -5.00
CA MET A 14 -12.40 0.46 -3.71
C MET A 14 -13.14 1.79 -3.87
N ASN A 15 -12.70 2.59 -4.83
CA ASN A 15 -13.31 3.83 -5.24
C ASN A 15 -12.82 4.13 -6.67
N PRO A 16 -13.27 5.20 -7.36
CA PRO A 16 -12.87 5.46 -8.76
C PRO A 16 -11.36 5.56 -8.99
N LYS A 17 -10.56 5.82 -7.94
CA LYS A 17 -9.12 6.05 -8.05
C LYS A 17 -8.25 5.04 -7.33
N VAL A 18 -8.84 4.07 -6.62
CA VAL A 18 -8.08 3.06 -5.87
C VAL A 18 -8.64 1.68 -6.14
N ALA A 19 -7.75 0.76 -6.53
CA ALA A 19 -8.09 -0.65 -6.68
C ALA A 19 -7.13 -1.50 -5.85
N ARG A 20 -7.60 -2.65 -5.39
CA ARG A 20 -6.84 -3.53 -4.51
C ARG A 20 -7.01 -4.98 -4.89
N GLN A 21 -5.92 -5.74 -4.77
CA GLN A 21 -5.91 -7.20 -4.79
C GLN A 21 -5.22 -7.63 -3.50
N ALA A 22 -5.82 -8.55 -2.76
CA ALA A 22 -5.26 -8.97 -1.46
C ALA A 22 -5.17 -10.48 -1.37
N PHE A 23 -4.09 -10.93 -0.75
CA PHE A 23 -3.84 -12.32 -0.45
C PHE A 23 -3.47 -12.46 1.02
N HIS A 24 -4.10 -13.42 1.70
CA HIS A 24 -3.92 -13.62 3.14
C HIS A 24 -3.30 -14.98 3.42
N THR A 25 -2.30 -15.00 4.30
CA THR A 25 -1.78 -16.21 4.91
C THR A 25 -2.17 -16.24 6.39
N ALA A 26 -1.71 -17.26 7.12
CA ALA A 26 -1.99 -17.34 8.56
C ALA A 26 -1.42 -16.14 9.34
N GLN A 27 -0.30 -15.56 8.87
CA GLN A 27 0.44 -14.53 9.61
C GLN A 27 0.67 -13.24 8.83
N MET A 28 0.23 -13.17 7.58
CA MET A 28 0.49 -12.00 6.74
C MET A 28 -0.66 -11.72 5.79
N THR A 29 -0.80 -10.45 5.45
CA THR A 29 -1.59 -10.01 4.31
C THR A 29 -0.67 -9.31 3.34
N ILE A 30 -0.79 -9.62 2.06
CA ILE A 30 -0.11 -8.91 0.98
C ILE A 30 -1.19 -8.28 0.12
N ALA A 31 -1.16 -6.96 -0.02
CA ALA A 31 -2.11 -6.22 -0.84
C ALA A 31 -1.37 -5.47 -1.94
N ARG A 32 -1.81 -5.67 -3.18
CA ARG A 32 -1.33 -4.89 -4.31
C ARG A 32 -2.34 -3.78 -4.56
N ILE A 33 -1.88 -2.54 -4.43
CA ILE A 33 -2.73 -1.35 -4.48
C ILE A 33 -2.39 -0.54 -5.73
N GLU A 34 -3.41 -0.22 -6.53
CA GLU A 34 -3.29 0.70 -7.65
C GLU A 34 -3.91 2.03 -7.22
N LEU A 35 -3.15 3.11 -7.34
CA LEU A 35 -3.58 4.46 -6.96
C LEU A 35 -3.46 5.38 -8.17
N SER A 36 -4.55 6.02 -8.55
CA SER A 36 -4.55 7.00 -9.63
C SER A 36 -3.99 8.33 -9.14
N GLN A 37 -3.31 9.05 -10.03
CA GLN A 37 -2.75 10.36 -9.73
C GLN A 37 -3.74 11.26 -9.02
N GLY A 38 -3.27 11.90 -7.95
CA GLY A 38 -4.02 12.87 -7.17
C GLY A 38 -4.86 12.29 -6.05
N VAL A 39 -4.98 10.95 -5.95
CA VAL A 39 -5.76 10.37 -4.86
C VAL A 39 -4.99 10.47 -3.55
N THR A 40 -5.73 10.75 -2.48
CA THR A 40 -5.22 10.75 -1.11
C THR A 40 -5.89 9.64 -0.32
N VAL A 41 -5.08 8.82 0.34
CA VAL A 41 -5.56 7.88 1.35
C VAL A 41 -5.52 8.62 2.68
N PRO A 42 -6.67 8.84 3.33
CA PRO A 42 -6.73 9.66 4.56
C PRO A 42 -5.88 9.11 5.69
N GLU A 43 -5.46 10.00 6.60
CA GLU A 43 -4.67 9.61 7.75
C GLU A 43 -5.41 8.57 8.59
N HIS A 44 -4.69 7.52 8.95
CA HIS A 44 -5.17 6.43 9.78
C HIS A 44 -3.99 5.78 10.50
N GLN A 45 -4.30 4.93 11.46
CA GLN A 45 -3.33 4.10 12.17
C GLN A 45 -3.95 2.76 12.48
N HIS A 46 -3.12 1.74 12.62
CA HIS A 46 -3.56 0.39 12.94
C HIS A 46 -2.48 -0.35 13.73
N VAL A 47 -2.90 -1.40 14.44
CA VAL A 47 -2.00 -2.22 15.27
C VAL A 47 -1.06 -3.07 14.42
N ASN A 48 -1.40 -3.29 13.15
CA ASN A 48 -0.58 -4.08 12.24
C ASN A 48 0.70 -3.34 11.89
N GLU A 49 1.83 -4.05 11.91
CA GLU A 49 3.04 -3.55 11.26
C GLU A 49 2.84 -3.61 9.75
N GLN A 50 3.30 -2.61 9.05
CA GLN A 50 3.17 -2.53 7.60
C GLN A 50 4.52 -2.23 6.96
N VAL A 51 4.77 -2.89 5.82
CA VAL A 51 5.88 -2.55 4.93
C VAL A 51 5.28 -2.30 3.55
N SER A 52 5.55 -1.14 2.98
CA SER A 52 5.09 -0.78 1.63
C SER A 52 6.26 -0.78 0.67
N LEU A 53 6.10 -1.51 -0.44
CA LEU A 53 7.09 -1.59 -1.52
C LEU A 53 6.52 -0.87 -2.73
N VAL A 54 7.20 0.18 -3.21
CA VAL A 54 6.73 0.90 -4.39
C VAL A 54 7.17 0.13 -5.63
N GLU A 55 6.20 -0.27 -6.45
CA GLU A 55 6.45 -1.01 -7.69
C GLU A 55 6.60 -0.06 -8.86
N SER A 56 5.72 0.95 -8.95
CA SER A 56 5.76 1.96 -10.02
C SER A 56 5.15 3.26 -9.54
N GLY A 57 5.46 4.35 -10.25
CA GLY A 57 4.90 5.67 -9.97
C GLY A 57 5.68 6.46 -8.93
N LYS A 58 4.98 7.36 -8.26
CA LYS A 58 5.56 8.23 -7.24
C LYS A 58 4.51 8.51 -6.17
N LEU A 59 4.86 8.26 -4.92
CA LEU A 59 3.97 8.41 -3.78
C LEU A 59 4.58 9.34 -2.75
N LYS A 60 3.72 10.10 -2.08
CA LYS A 60 4.11 10.85 -0.90
C LYS A 60 3.52 10.13 0.32
N PHE A 61 4.39 9.64 1.20
CA PHE A 61 4.01 9.09 2.50
C PHE A 61 4.24 10.13 3.57
N VAL A 62 3.29 10.27 4.46
CA VAL A 62 3.44 11.13 5.65
C VAL A 62 3.25 10.26 6.88
N LEU A 63 4.32 10.04 7.64
CA LEU A 63 4.36 9.17 8.81
C LEU A 63 4.60 10.04 10.04
N ALA A 64 3.64 10.06 10.97
CA ALA A 64 3.72 10.90 12.16
C ALA A 64 4.13 12.34 11.82
N GLY A 65 3.56 12.90 10.74
CA GLY A 65 3.84 14.24 10.27
C GLY A 65 5.12 14.40 9.45
N VAL A 66 5.91 13.35 9.26
CA VAL A 66 7.16 13.42 8.48
C VAL A 66 6.91 12.94 7.05
N GLU A 67 7.18 13.83 6.10
CA GLU A 67 6.91 13.59 4.68
C GLU A 67 8.10 12.93 3.99
N ARG A 68 7.80 11.95 3.11
CA ARG A 68 8.79 11.30 2.25
C ARG A 68 8.17 11.09 0.86
N ILE A 69 8.94 11.44 -0.16
CA ILE A 69 8.59 11.14 -1.55
C ILE A 69 9.34 9.86 -1.92
N VAL A 70 8.60 8.86 -2.41
CA VAL A 70 9.15 7.54 -2.73
C VAL A 70 8.76 7.12 -4.14
N GLY A 71 9.61 6.32 -4.75
CA GLY A 71 9.43 5.79 -6.11
C GLY A 71 9.81 4.31 -6.18
N PRO A 72 9.86 3.74 -7.39
CA PRO A 72 10.13 2.32 -7.60
C PRO A 72 11.40 1.86 -6.89
N GLY A 73 11.30 0.75 -6.16
CA GLY A 73 12.39 0.18 -5.39
C GLY A 73 12.51 0.71 -3.97
N ASP A 74 11.76 1.76 -3.63
CA ASP A 74 11.76 2.28 -2.25
C ASP A 74 10.89 1.42 -1.35
N ILE A 75 11.29 1.34 -0.09
CA ILE A 75 10.63 0.57 0.96
C ILE A 75 10.25 1.53 2.08
N VAL A 76 8.99 1.48 2.51
CA VAL A 76 8.50 2.29 3.62
C VAL A 76 8.07 1.36 4.75
N GLU A 77 8.71 1.49 5.91
CA GLU A 77 8.33 0.76 7.12
C GLU A 77 7.40 1.61 7.96
N ILE A 78 6.26 1.05 8.35
CA ILE A 78 5.28 1.72 9.20
C ILE A 78 5.07 0.86 10.44
N ALA A 79 5.61 1.32 11.57
CA ALA A 79 5.47 0.62 12.85
C ALA A 79 4.02 0.63 13.34
N PRO A 80 3.64 -0.30 14.22
CA PRO A 80 2.30 -0.32 14.78
C PRO A 80 1.88 1.03 15.35
N ASN A 81 0.65 1.44 15.05
CA ASN A 81 0.00 2.64 15.58
C ASN A 81 0.63 3.97 15.18
N VAL A 82 1.51 3.98 14.16
CA VAL A 82 2.02 5.23 13.63
C VAL A 82 0.99 5.84 12.68
N PRO A 83 0.51 7.06 12.94
CA PRO A 83 -0.42 7.74 12.04
C PRO A 83 0.24 7.99 10.69
N HIS A 84 -0.47 7.66 9.62
CA HIS A 84 0.08 7.83 8.27
C HIS A 84 -1.00 8.11 7.24
N TRP A 85 -0.61 8.80 6.18
CA TRP A 85 -1.43 9.02 5.01
C TRP A 85 -0.56 9.05 3.76
N VAL A 86 -1.18 8.89 2.60
CA VAL A 86 -0.49 8.72 1.32
C VAL A 86 -1.19 9.54 0.26
N GLU A 87 -0.40 10.16 -0.62
CA GLU A 87 -0.91 10.82 -1.82
C GLU A 87 -0.19 10.25 -3.05
N ALA A 88 -0.93 9.91 -4.08
CA ALA A 88 -0.35 9.50 -5.36
C ALA A 88 -0.01 10.75 -6.18
N ILE A 89 1.28 11.01 -6.33
CA ILE A 89 1.78 12.13 -7.14
C ILE A 89 1.65 11.79 -8.62
N GLU A 90 1.81 10.52 -8.95
CA GLU A 90 1.57 9.95 -10.29
C GLU A 90 0.74 8.68 -10.11
N ASP A 91 0.22 8.13 -11.21
CA ASP A 91 -0.38 6.81 -11.17
C ASP A 91 0.65 5.84 -10.61
N SER A 92 0.29 5.10 -9.58
CA SER A 92 1.24 4.29 -8.82
C SER A 92 0.70 2.92 -8.49
N VAL A 93 1.63 1.98 -8.31
CA VAL A 93 1.35 0.65 -7.78
C VAL A 93 2.29 0.41 -6.60
N ALA A 94 1.72 -0.01 -5.49
CA ALA A 94 2.46 -0.38 -4.29
C ALA A 94 2.00 -1.74 -3.81
N MET A 95 2.92 -2.47 -3.16
CA MET A 95 2.60 -3.71 -2.45
C MET A 95 2.75 -3.46 -0.97
N ASP A 96 1.66 -3.67 -0.23
CA ASP A 96 1.63 -3.50 1.21
C ASP A 96 1.61 -4.87 1.88
N LEU A 97 2.55 -5.08 2.80
CA LEU A 97 2.63 -6.27 3.62
C LEU A 97 2.22 -5.90 5.03
N PHE A 98 1.30 -6.69 5.61
CA PHE A 98 0.80 -6.44 6.96
C PHE A 98 0.96 -7.68 7.82
N THR A 99 1.29 -7.48 9.10
CA THR A 99 1.10 -8.52 10.13
C THR A 99 -0.39 -8.63 10.46
N PRO A 100 -0.80 -9.76 11.04
CA PRO A 100 -2.21 -9.95 11.41
C PRO A 100 -2.70 -8.93 12.42
#